data_4494e14540930b2a921b8fda61ffec32
#
_entry.id   4494e14540930b2a921b8fda61ffec32
#
_cell.length_a   1.000
_cell.length_b   1.000
_cell.length_c   1.000
_cell.angle_alpha   90.00
_cell.angle_beta   90.00
_cell.angle_gamma   90.00
#
_symmetry.space_group_name_H-M   'P 1'
#
loop_
_entity.id
_entity.type
_entity.pdbx_description
1 polymer ?
#
loop_
_entity_poly.entity_id
_entity_poly.type
_entity_poly.pdbx_seq_one_letter_code
_entity_poly.pdbx_strand_id
1 'polypeptide(L)'
;MNITDVDDKIILRGRQQYLFTKFVSAHPRIDGTVLDTAKAAYTAYLTKNLRLLDPDLPPSKYQDEVEKVYATVLNGGPLPGNEKPGDDEAKTKMHIKTLASAAKVIAEAEVTPPALSETFYTDAQDVFLPYLDQLEGSTIDGDDYSIFTRLTRKYEERFMRDLRDLNVLDPDELTRVTEYGPQIAQFVERIVENKFAYVTSDGSVYFDIAAFEESGKFYARLEPWSRSDGKLVAEGEGALTSKTTEKRSPSDFALWKASKPGEPSWSSQWGKGRPGWHIECSAMASDRLGKSIDIHSGGIDLAFPHHDNELAQSEAYWNTHTHDQWINYFLHMGHLSVSRSHSCRCQVTNITIRSKAQK
;
A
#
# COMPACT_ATOMS: atom_id res chain seq x y z
N MET A 1 10.88 13.39 -10.86
CA MET A 1 10.54 12.38 -9.81
C MET A 1 9.06 12.48 -9.51
N ASN A 2 8.37 11.34 -9.37
CA ASN A 2 6.97 11.31 -8.95
C ASN A 2 6.85 10.88 -7.47
N ILE A 3 5.85 11.40 -6.80
CA ILE A 3 5.47 11.04 -5.43
C ILE A 3 4.06 10.45 -5.47
N THR A 4 3.93 9.22 -5.03
CA THR A 4 2.63 8.60 -4.73
C THR A 4 2.18 9.10 -3.36
N ASP A 5 1.40 10.16 -3.36
CA ASP A 5 0.86 10.78 -2.15
C ASP A 5 -0.60 10.39 -1.88
N VAL A 6 -1.15 9.48 -2.68
CA VAL A 6 -2.42 8.81 -2.45
C VAL A 6 -2.37 7.39 -3.00
N ASP A 7 -2.53 6.41 -2.14
CA ASP A 7 -2.74 5.00 -2.48
C ASP A 7 -3.63 4.35 -1.41
N ASP A 8 -3.97 3.07 -1.59
CA ASP A 8 -4.83 2.34 -0.65
C ASP A 8 -4.28 2.33 0.79
N LYS A 9 -2.95 2.19 0.96
CA LYS A 9 -2.30 2.15 2.28
C LYS A 9 -2.27 3.53 2.92
N ILE A 10 -2.02 4.57 2.13
CA ILE A 10 -2.02 5.97 2.57
C ILE A 10 -3.42 6.39 2.98
N ILE A 11 -4.43 6.08 2.16
CA ILE A 11 -5.84 6.35 2.46
C ILE A 11 -6.23 5.72 3.79
N LEU A 12 -5.96 4.43 3.93
CA LEU A 12 -6.26 3.69 5.15
C LEU A 12 -5.57 4.30 6.38
N ARG A 13 -4.27 4.59 6.26
CA ARG A 13 -3.49 5.16 7.38
C ARG A 13 -3.92 6.59 7.71
N GLY A 14 -4.22 7.41 6.72
CA GLY A 14 -4.75 8.77 6.90
C GLY A 14 -6.06 8.77 7.67
N ARG A 15 -7.03 7.94 7.25
CA ARG A 15 -8.30 7.75 7.96
C ARG A 15 -8.11 7.29 9.39
N GLN A 16 -7.30 6.26 9.58
CA GLN A 16 -6.99 5.71 10.90
C GLN A 16 -6.42 6.77 11.84
N GLN A 17 -5.45 7.52 11.40
CA GLN A 17 -4.85 8.57 12.23
C GLN A 17 -5.80 9.72 12.52
N TYR A 18 -6.61 10.12 11.55
CA TYR A 18 -7.63 11.14 11.74
C TYR A 18 -8.65 10.71 12.79
N LEU A 19 -9.24 9.51 12.66
CA LEU A 19 -10.22 8.97 13.60
C LEU A 19 -9.64 8.78 15.00
N PHE A 20 -8.42 8.27 15.09
CA PHE A 20 -7.73 8.12 16.36
C PHE A 20 -7.49 9.47 17.04
N THR A 21 -7.03 10.47 16.30
CA THR A 21 -6.83 11.82 16.84
C THR A 21 -8.16 12.43 17.34
N LYS A 22 -9.23 12.26 16.57
CA LYS A 22 -10.59 12.67 16.92
C LYS A 22 -11.06 11.97 18.21
N PHE A 23 -10.87 10.66 18.30
CA PHE A 23 -11.24 9.86 19.47
C PHE A 23 -10.47 10.31 20.72
N VAL A 24 -9.14 10.45 20.66
CA VAL A 24 -8.31 10.91 21.77
C VAL A 24 -8.72 12.31 22.23
N SER A 25 -8.99 13.22 21.30
CA SER A 25 -9.43 14.58 21.60
C SER A 25 -10.79 14.62 22.33
N ALA A 26 -11.69 13.72 21.97
CA ALA A 26 -13.00 13.58 22.59
C ALA A 26 -12.92 12.90 23.98
N HIS A 27 -11.88 12.11 24.22
CA HIS A 27 -11.70 11.32 25.45
C HIS A 27 -10.33 11.59 26.09
N PRO A 28 -10.13 12.79 26.67
CA PRO A 28 -8.83 13.16 27.26
C PRO A 28 -8.51 12.39 28.56
N ARG A 29 -9.48 11.64 29.08
CA ARG A 29 -9.32 10.76 30.26
C ARG A 29 -9.72 9.36 29.92
N ILE A 30 -9.08 8.38 30.56
CA ILE A 30 -9.41 6.96 30.41
C ILE A 30 -10.59 6.65 31.34
N ASP A 31 -11.77 6.58 30.76
CA ASP A 31 -13.02 6.19 31.40
C ASP A 31 -13.50 4.79 30.94
N GLY A 32 -14.66 4.37 31.41
CA GLY A 32 -15.27 3.09 31.05
C GLY A 32 -15.47 2.96 29.52
N THR A 33 -15.88 4.03 28.84
CA THR A 33 -16.10 4.03 27.40
C THR A 33 -14.79 3.78 26.64
N VAL A 34 -13.71 4.42 27.07
CA VAL A 34 -12.37 4.22 26.46
C VAL A 34 -11.88 2.80 26.69
N LEU A 35 -12.05 2.27 27.92
CA LEU A 35 -11.65 0.89 28.24
C LEU A 35 -12.43 -0.15 27.45
N ASP A 36 -13.75 0.01 27.34
CA ASP A 36 -14.59 -0.90 26.54
C ASP A 36 -14.21 -0.86 25.06
N THR A 37 -13.96 0.33 24.53
CA THR A 37 -13.48 0.49 23.15
C THR A 37 -12.09 -0.15 22.95
N ALA A 38 -11.18 0.03 23.91
CA ALA A 38 -9.83 -0.56 23.87
C ALA A 38 -9.88 -2.09 23.90
N LYS A 39 -10.72 -2.69 24.73
CA LYS A 39 -10.95 -4.15 24.80
C LYS A 39 -11.51 -4.67 23.48
N ALA A 40 -12.51 -4.01 22.93
CA ALA A 40 -13.09 -4.40 21.65
C ALA A 40 -12.06 -4.31 20.52
N ALA A 41 -11.22 -3.25 20.50
CA ALA A 41 -10.13 -3.11 19.55
C ALA A 41 -9.06 -4.20 19.72
N TYR A 42 -8.69 -4.53 20.96
CA TYR A 42 -7.78 -5.63 21.29
C TYR A 42 -8.31 -6.96 20.75
N THR A 43 -9.56 -7.32 21.08
CA THR A 43 -10.21 -8.56 20.63
C THR A 43 -10.28 -8.64 19.10
N ALA A 44 -10.67 -7.56 18.43
CA ALA A 44 -10.71 -7.50 16.97
C ALA A 44 -9.33 -7.71 16.34
N TYR A 45 -8.30 -7.08 16.92
CA TYR A 45 -6.92 -7.22 16.44
C TYR A 45 -6.37 -8.64 16.67
N LEU A 46 -6.61 -9.23 17.84
CA LEU A 46 -6.22 -10.60 18.20
C LEU A 46 -6.82 -11.60 17.22
N THR A 47 -8.15 -11.57 17.07
CA THR A 47 -8.90 -12.50 16.20
C THR A 47 -8.43 -12.44 14.75
N LYS A 48 -8.11 -11.24 14.25
CA LYS A 48 -7.66 -11.05 12.88
C LYS A 48 -6.24 -11.58 12.65
N ASN A 49 -5.31 -11.30 13.57
CA ASN A 49 -3.88 -11.41 13.32
C ASN A 49 -3.19 -12.57 14.05
N LEU A 50 -3.74 -13.06 15.16
CA LEU A 50 -3.15 -14.11 15.99
C LEU A 50 -4.13 -15.28 16.19
N ARG A 51 -4.49 -15.93 15.11
CA ARG A 51 -5.57 -16.92 15.01
C ARG A 51 -5.38 -18.21 15.83
N LEU A 52 -4.19 -18.43 16.37
CA LEU A 52 -3.91 -19.58 17.24
C LEU A 52 -4.30 -19.31 18.70
N LEU A 53 -4.54 -18.05 19.07
CA LEU A 53 -5.02 -17.67 20.40
C LEU A 53 -6.55 -17.70 20.47
N ASP A 54 -7.06 -17.91 21.68
CA ASP A 54 -8.49 -17.80 21.95
C ASP A 54 -8.97 -16.36 21.66
N PRO A 55 -10.01 -16.15 20.84
CA PRO A 55 -10.58 -14.83 20.61
C PRO A 55 -11.02 -14.09 21.87
N ASP A 56 -11.43 -14.84 22.90
CA ASP A 56 -11.92 -14.29 24.19
C ASP A 56 -10.79 -14.15 25.23
N LEU A 57 -9.52 -14.29 24.83
CA LEU A 57 -8.37 -14.17 25.74
C LEU A 57 -8.31 -12.77 26.35
N PRO A 58 -8.42 -12.63 27.69
CA PRO A 58 -8.37 -11.32 28.33
C PRO A 58 -6.95 -10.72 28.27
N PRO A 59 -6.82 -9.37 28.19
CA PRO A 59 -5.54 -8.69 28.14
C PRO A 59 -4.57 -9.09 29.26
N SER A 60 -5.07 -9.30 30.48
CA SER A 60 -4.26 -9.70 31.64
C SER A 60 -3.57 -11.06 31.53
N LYS A 61 -4.07 -11.95 30.66
CA LYS A 61 -3.50 -13.30 30.44
C LYS A 61 -2.72 -13.39 29.13
N TYR A 62 -2.65 -12.32 28.36
CA TYR A 62 -2.07 -12.32 27.01
C TYR A 62 -0.63 -12.83 26.99
N GLN A 63 0.23 -12.32 27.87
CA GLN A 63 1.67 -12.64 27.86
C GLN A 63 1.90 -14.15 28.10
N ASP A 64 1.21 -14.73 29.08
CA ASP A 64 1.36 -16.14 29.43
C ASP A 64 0.90 -17.07 28.30
N GLU A 65 -0.20 -16.71 27.63
CA GLU A 65 -0.75 -17.54 26.55
C GLU A 65 0.07 -17.39 25.24
N VAL A 66 0.53 -16.20 24.89
CA VAL A 66 1.35 -16.01 23.69
C VAL A 66 2.69 -16.74 23.80
N GLU A 67 3.31 -16.76 25.00
CA GLU A 67 4.55 -17.49 25.24
C GLU A 67 4.38 -19.01 25.10
N LYS A 68 3.21 -19.55 25.42
CA LYS A 68 2.90 -20.98 25.23
C LYS A 68 2.60 -21.30 23.77
N VAL A 69 1.67 -20.56 23.16
CA VAL A 69 1.11 -20.87 21.85
C VAL A 69 2.09 -20.54 20.71
N TYR A 70 2.82 -19.43 20.84
CA TYR A 70 3.78 -18.98 19.83
C TYR A 70 5.25 -19.19 20.22
N ALA A 71 5.53 -20.08 21.20
CA ALA A 71 6.89 -20.37 21.67
C ALA A 71 7.88 -20.66 20.52
N THR A 72 7.48 -21.48 19.56
CA THR A 72 8.31 -21.83 18.38
C THR A 72 8.65 -20.61 17.56
N VAL A 73 7.68 -19.77 17.23
CA VAL A 73 7.87 -18.56 16.43
C VAL A 73 8.72 -17.53 17.17
N LEU A 74 8.49 -17.35 18.47
CA LEU A 74 9.27 -16.42 19.29
C LEU A 74 10.75 -16.81 19.33
N ASN A 75 11.04 -18.11 19.39
CA ASN A 75 12.39 -18.68 19.38
C ASN A 75 13.01 -18.81 17.95
N GLY A 76 12.36 -18.24 16.93
CA GLY A 76 12.88 -18.20 15.57
C GLY A 76 12.52 -19.39 14.69
N GLY A 77 11.62 -20.27 15.17
CA GLY A 77 11.10 -21.38 14.37
C GLY A 77 9.90 -20.98 13.50
N PRO A 78 9.42 -21.93 12.66
CA PRO A 78 8.31 -21.68 11.74
C PRO A 78 6.94 -21.71 12.43
N LEU A 79 5.95 -21.10 11.76
CA LEU A 79 4.53 -21.28 12.09
C LEU A 79 4.08 -22.73 11.82
N PRO A 80 3.02 -23.21 12.49
CA PRO A 80 2.44 -24.53 12.22
C PRO A 80 2.09 -24.66 10.72
N GLY A 81 2.65 -25.69 10.08
CA GLY A 81 2.46 -25.95 8.65
C GLY A 81 3.55 -25.41 7.73
N ASN A 82 4.46 -24.56 8.22
CA ASN A 82 5.60 -24.08 7.48
C ASN A 82 6.84 -24.94 7.73
N GLU A 83 7.65 -25.21 6.70
CA GLU A 83 8.91 -25.95 6.86
C GLU A 83 10.05 -25.08 7.41
N LYS A 84 10.05 -23.80 7.06
CA LYS A 84 11.09 -22.82 7.45
C LYS A 84 10.43 -21.47 7.79
N PRO A 85 11.06 -20.69 8.70
CA PRO A 85 10.61 -19.33 8.98
C PRO A 85 10.74 -18.42 7.74
N GLY A 86 9.77 -17.52 7.56
CA GLY A 86 9.73 -16.56 6.48
C GLY A 86 9.02 -15.25 6.89
N ASP A 87 8.45 -14.57 5.91
CA ASP A 87 7.77 -13.28 6.12
C ASP A 87 6.55 -13.37 7.03
N ASP A 88 5.85 -14.49 7.01
CA ASP A 88 4.65 -14.69 7.85
C ASP A 88 5.03 -14.79 9.34
N GLU A 89 6.16 -15.40 9.67
CA GLU A 89 6.70 -15.43 11.03
C GLU A 89 7.16 -14.04 11.48
N ALA A 90 7.79 -13.26 10.59
CA ALA A 90 8.18 -11.89 10.88
C ALA A 90 6.96 -10.99 11.15
N LYS A 91 5.92 -11.10 10.33
CA LYS A 91 4.63 -10.43 10.53
C LYS A 91 3.96 -10.86 11.83
N THR A 92 3.95 -12.16 12.12
CA THR A 92 3.38 -12.70 13.36
C THR A 92 4.10 -12.14 14.58
N LYS A 93 5.44 -12.09 14.58
CA LYS A 93 6.22 -11.48 15.68
C LYS A 93 5.89 -9.99 15.86
N MET A 94 5.69 -9.27 14.76
CA MET A 94 5.26 -7.87 14.82
C MET A 94 3.87 -7.76 15.49
N HIS A 95 2.91 -8.59 15.07
CA HIS A 95 1.56 -8.59 15.66
C HIS A 95 1.56 -8.98 17.13
N ILE A 96 2.38 -9.96 17.53
CA ILE A 96 2.57 -10.33 18.93
C ILE A 96 3.05 -9.13 19.75
N LYS A 97 4.07 -8.42 19.27
CA LYS A 97 4.60 -7.24 19.96
C LYS A 97 3.59 -6.10 20.06
N THR A 98 2.87 -5.82 18.98
CA THR A 98 1.81 -4.79 18.96
C THR A 98 0.74 -5.09 19.99
N LEU A 99 0.27 -6.32 20.02
CA LEU A 99 -0.80 -6.70 20.95
C LEU A 99 -0.31 -6.78 22.39
N ALA A 100 0.95 -7.13 22.65
CA ALA A 100 1.54 -7.12 23.98
C ALA A 100 1.55 -5.71 24.60
N SER A 101 1.92 -4.69 23.83
CA SER A 101 1.88 -3.29 24.31
C SER A 101 0.46 -2.87 24.70
N ALA A 102 -0.51 -3.16 23.82
CA ALA A 102 -1.91 -2.84 24.10
C ALA A 102 -2.48 -3.62 25.29
N ALA A 103 -2.24 -4.93 25.34
CA ALA A 103 -2.73 -5.81 26.43
C ALA A 103 -2.24 -5.33 27.80
N LYS A 104 -0.97 -4.95 27.89
CA LYS A 104 -0.35 -4.44 29.12
C LYS A 104 -1.09 -3.21 29.63
N VAL A 105 -1.22 -2.15 28.81
CA VAL A 105 -1.82 -0.89 29.27
C VAL A 105 -3.32 -1.01 29.51
N ILE A 106 -4.03 -1.88 28.79
CA ILE A 106 -5.45 -2.17 29.04
C ILE A 106 -5.61 -2.87 30.39
N ALA A 107 -4.82 -3.92 30.65
CA ALA A 107 -4.88 -4.66 31.91
C ALA A 107 -4.51 -3.78 33.12
N GLU A 108 -3.50 -2.91 33.00
CA GLU A 108 -3.13 -1.96 34.03
C GLU A 108 -4.26 -0.94 34.29
N ALA A 109 -4.89 -0.43 33.24
CA ALA A 109 -5.97 0.56 33.35
C ALA A 109 -7.27 -0.02 33.92
N GLU A 110 -7.51 -1.33 33.78
CA GLU A 110 -8.63 -2.03 34.45
C GLU A 110 -8.50 -2.05 35.96
N VAL A 111 -7.27 -2.09 36.48
CA VAL A 111 -7.01 -2.10 37.92
C VAL A 111 -6.93 -0.68 38.48
N THR A 112 -6.20 0.19 37.76
CA THR A 112 -6.00 1.59 38.17
C THR A 112 -5.91 2.45 36.93
N PRO A 113 -6.90 3.34 36.69
CA PRO A 113 -6.84 4.26 35.57
C PRO A 113 -5.53 5.08 35.59
N PRO A 114 -4.81 5.19 34.46
CA PRO A 114 -3.54 5.87 34.42
C PRO A 114 -3.69 7.38 34.69
N ALA A 115 -2.74 7.95 35.44
CA ALA A 115 -2.69 9.38 35.72
C ALA A 115 -2.48 10.21 34.44
N LEU A 116 -1.76 9.64 33.46
CA LEU A 116 -1.50 10.22 32.13
C LEU A 116 -2.13 9.33 31.05
N SER A 117 -3.10 9.85 30.34
CA SER A 117 -3.76 9.15 29.23
C SER A 117 -2.85 8.98 28.01
N GLU A 118 -1.81 9.80 27.86
CA GLU A 118 -0.90 9.80 26.71
C GLU A 118 -0.17 8.45 26.53
N THR A 119 0.37 7.89 27.62
CA THR A 119 1.05 6.58 27.56
C THR A 119 0.08 5.47 27.14
N PHE A 120 -1.14 5.46 27.73
CA PHE A 120 -2.17 4.49 27.36
C PHE A 120 -2.49 4.55 25.86
N TYR A 121 -2.76 5.76 25.35
CA TYR A 121 -3.08 5.93 23.93
C TYR A 121 -1.90 5.60 23.02
N THR A 122 -0.68 5.91 23.42
CA THR A 122 0.53 5.60 22.64
C THR A 122 0.72 4.07 22.51
N ASP A 123 0.60 3.34 23.58
CA ASP A 123 0.86 1.90 23.62
C ASP A 123 -0.29 1.07 23.05
N ALA A 124 -1.53 1.58 23.10
CA ALA A 124 -2.70 0.95 22.51
C ALA A 124 -3.02 1.44 21.09
N GLN A 125 -2.32 2.44 20.55
CA GLN A 125 -2.62 3.08 19.27
C GLN A 125 -2.85 2.09 18.13
N ASP A 126 -1.95 1.13 17.97
CA ASP A 126 -1.96 0.23 16.81
C ASP A 126 -3.13 -0.76 16.79
N VAL A 127 -3.81 -0.99 17.92
CA VAL A 127 -5.07 -1.74 17.95
C VAL A 127 -6.28 -0.83 17.75
N PHE A 128 -6.25 0.41 18.26
CA PHE A 128 -7.32 1.40 18.03
C PHE A 128 -7.47 1.77 16.56
N LEU A 129 -6.36 1.99 15.86
CA LEU A 129 -6.34 2.49 14.49
C LEU A 129 -7.22 1.67 13.54
N PRO A 130 -7.03 0.35 13.37
CA PRO A 130 -7.86 -0.46 12.48
C PRO A 130 -9.28 -0.63 12.98
N TYR A 131 -9.49 -0.62 14.30
CA TYR A 131 -10.81 -0.77 14.90
C TYR A 131 -11.69 0.46 14.66
N LEU A 132 -11.18 1.66 14.92
CA LEU A 132 -11.90 2.90 14.68
C LEU A 132 -12.21 3.09 13.18
N ASP A 133 -11.28 2.73 12.29
CA ASP A 133 -11.52 2.77 10.84
C ASP A 133 -12.63 1.79 10.41
N GLN A 134 -12.68 0.61 11.03
CA GLN A 134 -13.77 -0.34 10.76
C GLN A 134 -15.15 0.21 11.18
N LEU A 135 -15.21 0.96 12.27
CA LEU A 135 -16.46 1.52 12.77
C LEU A 135 -16.88 2.79 12.01
N GLU A 136 -15.96 3.71 11.81
CA GLU A 136 -16.26 5.07 11.35
C GLU A 136 -15.57 5.46 10.04
N GLY A 137 -14.77 4.60 9.42
CA GLY A 137 -14.01 4.94 8.21
C GLY A 137 -14.88 5.42 7.05
N SER A 138 -16.08 4.87 6.90
CA SER A 138 -17.03 5.27 5.87
C SER A 138 -17.74 6.62 6.14
N THR A 139 -17.62 7.18 7.34
CA THR A 139 -18.22 8.47 7.70
C THR A 139 -17.33 9.67 7.37
N ILE A 140 -16.09 9.40 6.98
CA ILE A 140 -15.12 10.44 6.62
C ILE A 140 -15.54 11.07 5.29
N ASP A 141 -15.44 12.40 5.23
CA ASP A 141 -15.65 13.14 3.98
C ASP A 141 -14.45 12.88 3.04
N GLY A 142 -14.69 12.14 1.98
CA GLY A 142 -13.70 11.82 0.96
C GLY A 142 -13.25 13.02 0.13
N ASP A 143 -13.99 14.13 0.16
CA ASP A 143 -13.63 15.37 -0.52
C ASP A 143 -12.73 16.28 0.36
N ASP A 144 -12.55 15.95 1.66
CA ASP A 144 -11.54 16.60 2.52
C ASP A 144 -10.16 15.95 2.34
N TYR A 145 -9.45 16.33 1.30
CA TYR A 145 -8.09 15.84 1.02
C TYR A 145 -7.07 16.15 2.12
N SER A 146 -7.34 17.09 3.03
CA SER A 146 -6.40 17.46 4.10
C SER A 146 -6.11 16.30 5.05
N ILE A 147 -7.07 15.39 5.23
CA ILE A 147 -6.95 14.17 6.03
C ILE A 147 -5.81 13.28 5.52
N PHE A 148 -5.67 13.18 4.19
CA PHE A 148 -4.68 12.33 3.53
C PHE A 148 -3.36 13.07 3.31
N THR A 149 -3.41 14.30 2.81
CA THR A 149 -2.23 15.08 2.41
C THR A 149 -1.36 15.51 3.59
N ARG A 150 -1.92 15.71 4.78
CA ARG A 150 -1.13 16.06 5.97
C ARG A 150 -0.12 14.96 6.33
N LEU A 151 -0.52 13.70 6.20
CA LEU A 151 0.37 12.57 6.45
C LEU A 151 1.48 12.52 5.42
N THR A 152 1.11 12.59 4.14
CA THR A 152 2.05 12.42 3.02
C THR A 152 3.05 13.56 2.94
N ARG A 153 2.63 14.82 3.14
CA ARG A 153 3.55 15.97 3.18
C ARG A 153 4.63 15.83 4.25
N LYS A 154 4.28 15.35 5.44
CA LYS A 154 5.26 15.09 6.50
C LYS A 154 6.35 14.10 6.06
N TYR A 155 5.96 13.01 5.37
CA TYR A 155 6.90 12.00 4.92
C TYR A 155 7.67 12.45 3.68
N GLU A 156 7.07 13.19 2.79
CA GLU A 156 7.73 13.81 1.64
C GLU A 156 8.85 14.77 2.08
N GLU A 157 8.55 15.67 3.01
CA GLU A 157 9.56 16.61 3.56
C GLU A 157 10.72 15.86 4.22
N ARG A 158 10.42 14.79 4.97
CA ARG A 158 11.45 13.96 5.58
C ARG A 158 12.30 13.27 4.51
N PHE A 159 11.66 12.64 3.54
CA PHE A 159 12.33 11.94 2.43
C PHE A 159 13.26 12.88 1.65
N MET A 160 12.79 14.07 1.28
CA MET A 160 13.60 15.05 0.57
C MET A 160 14.78 15.55 1.41
N ARG A 161 14.60 15.72 2.72
CA ARG A 161 15.70 16.05 3.64
C ARG A 161 16.73 14.92 3.70
N ASP A 162 16.27 13.67 3.89
CA ASP A 162 17.14 12.51 3.98
C ASP A 162 17.96 12.33 2.67
N LEU A 163 17.37 12.60 1.49
CA LEU A 163 18.09 12.62 0.20
C LEU A 163 19.18 13.71 0.15
N ARG A 164 18.88 14.93 0.62
CA ARG A 164 19.87 16.03 0.67
C ARG A 164 21.01 15.70 1.64
N ASP A 165 20.70 15.07 2.78
CA ASP A 165 21.71 14.60 3.74
C ASP A 165 22.66 13.55 3.14
N LEU A 166 22.17 12.80 2.15
CA LEU A 166 22.96 11.85 1.33
C LEU A 166 23.65 12.50 0.11
N ASN A 167 23.62 13.84 -0.01
CA ASN A 167 24.12 14.61 -1.16
C ASN A 167 23.47 14.23 -2.50
N VAL A 168 22.22 13.78 -2.48
CA VAL A 168 21.41 13.61 -3.71
C VAL A 168 20.82 14.96 -4.06
N LEU A 169 20.97 15.36 -5.34
CA LEU A 169 20.39 16.61 -5.85
C LEU A 169 18.87 16.53 -5.86
N ASP A 170 18.22 17.68 -5.63
CA ASP A 170 16.78 17.78 -5.80
C ASP A 170 16.41 17.46 -7.28
N PRO A 171 15.24 16.84 -7.50
CA PRO A 171 14.78 16.60 -8.87
C PRO A 171 14.42 17.92 -9.55
N ASP A 172 14.68 18.03 -10.86
CA ASP A 172 14.27 19.20 -11.66
C ASP A 172 12.76 19.40 -11.65
N GLU A 173 12.00 18.30 -11.63
CA GLU A 173 10.55 18.30 -11.51
C GLU A 173 10.07 17.27 -10.50
N LEU A 174 9.07 17.65 -9.70
CA LEU A 174 8.39 16.82 -8.73
C LEU A 174 6.88 16.82 -9.01
N THR A 175 6.33 15.66 -9.30
CA THR A 175 4.88 15.47 -9.53
C THR A 175 4.24 14.68 -8.40
N ARG A 176 2.97 14.99 -8.11
CA ARG A 176 2.18 14.30 -7.07
C ARG A 176 0.86 13.83 -7.62
N VAL A 177 0.44 12.65 -7.22
CA VAL A 177 -0.81 12.03 -7.70
C VAL A 177 -2.02 12.91 -7.39
N THR A 178 -2.07 13.50 -6.18
CA THR A 178 -3.19 14.37 -5.79
C THR A 178 -3.35 15.61 -6.69
N GLU A 179 -2.28 16.04 -7.34
CA GLU A 179 -2.27 17.18 -8.26
C GLU A 179 -2.65 16.79 -9.70
N TYR A 180 -2.73 15.48 -10.00
CA TYR A 180 -2.91 14.93 -11.35
C TYR A 180 -4.23 14.18 -11.57
N GLY A 181 -5.16 14.16 -10.61
CA GLY A 181 -6.39 13.38 -10.72
C GLY A 181 -7.14 13.49 -12.05
N PRO A 182 -7.47 14.71 -12.54
CA PRO A 182 -8.14 14.89 -13.82
C PRO A 182 -7.31 14.41 -15.03
N GLN A 183 -6.00 14.63 -15.04
CA GLN A 183 -5.11 14.20 -16.13
C GLN A 183 -4.98 12.68 -16.18
N ILE A 184 -4.95 12.02 -15.01
CA ILE A 184 -4.94 10.57 -14.93
C ILE A 184 -6.26 10.01 -15.47
N ALA A 185 -7.42 10.59 -15.11
CA ALA A 185 -8.70 10.17 -15.65
C ALA A 185 -8.74 10.28 -17.20
N GLN A 186 -8.22 11.37 -17.78
CA GLN A 186 -8.10 11.55 -19.23
C GLN A 186 -7.14 10.53 -19.86
N PHE A 187 -6.06 10.20 -19.16
CA PHE A 187 -5.11 9.18 -19.62
C PHE A 187 -5.77 7.81 -19.72
N VAL A 188 -6.56 7.43 -18.70
CA VAL A 188 -7.35 6.18 -18.69
C VAL A 188 -8.40 6.21 -19.81
N GLU A 189 -9.09 7.33 -19.99
CA GLU A 189 -10.07 7.50 -21.08
C GLU A 189 -9.46 7.18 -22.44
N ARG A 190 -8.26 7.68 -22.71
CA ARG A 190 -7.55 7.41 -23.95
C ARG A 190 -7.20 5.94 -24.14
N ILE A 191 -6.85 5.22 -23.07
CA ILE A 191 -6.59 3.76 -23.12
C ILE A 191 -7.88 3.02 -23.46
N VAL A 192 -9.03 3.43 -22.90
CA VAL A 192 -10.35 2.85 -23.21
C VAL A 192 -10.72 3.11 -24.68
N GLU A 193 -10.54 4.34 -25.19
CA GLU A 193 -10.75 4.69 -26.60
C GLU A 193 -9.91 3.82 -27.55
N ASN A 194 -8.65 3.56 -27.17
CA ASN A 194 -7.73 2.70 -27.89
C ASN A 194 -8.06 1.20 -27.77
N LYS A 195 -9.10 0.83 -27.01
CA LYS A 195 -9.63 -0.53 -26.81
C LYS A 195 -8.71 -1.47 -26.03
N PHE A 196 -7.85 -0.90 -25.17
CA PHE A 196 -6.98 -1.68 -24.29
C PHE A 196 -7.46 -1.67 -22.83
N ALA A 197 -8.65 -1.18 -22.58
CA ALA A 197 -9.28 -1.20 -21.27
C ALA A 197 -10.80 -1.31 -21.38
N TYR A 198 -11.44 -1.76 -20.31
CA TYR A 198 -12.89 -1.90 -20.21
C TYR A 198 -13.41 -1.39 -18.87
N VAL A 199 -14.67 -0.97 -18.87
CA VAL A 199 -15.40 -0.42 -17.71
C VAL A 199 -16.26 -1.52 -17.10
N THR A 200 -16.28 -1.62 -15.78
CA THR A 200 -17.16 -2.50 -15.02
C THR A 200 -18.42 -1.77 -14.56
N SER A 201 -19.43 -2.50 -14.10
CA SER A 201 -20.74 -1.92 -13.72
C SER A 201 -20.68 -0.95 -12.55
N ASP A 202 -19.65 -1.06 -11.67
CA ASP A 202 -19.42 -0.15 -10.56
C ASP A 202 -18.68 1.14 -10.96
N GLY A 203 -18.30 1.28 -12.24
CA GLY A 203 -17.54 2.43 -12.74
C GLY A 203 -16.02 2.29 -12.59
N SER A 204 -15.51 1.13 -12.21
CA SER A 204 -14.07 0.84 -12.24
C SER A 204 -13.62 0.52 -13.66
N VAL A 205 -12.34 0.79 -13.96
CA VAL A 205 -11.75 0.54 -15.29
C VAL A 205 -10.54 -0.37 -15.12
N TYR A 206 -10.49 -1.43 -15.92
CA TYR A 206 -9.41 -2.40 -15.92
C TYR A 206 -8.70 -2.44 -17.26
N PHE A 207 -7.38 -2.64 -17.22
CA PHE A 207 -6.56 -2.88 -18.40
C PHE A 207 -6.82 -4.29 -18.93
N ASP A 208 -7.04 -4.40 -20.24
CA ASP A 208 -7.30 -5.66 -20.96
C ASP A 208 -5.97 -6.18 -21.54
N ILE A 209 -5.31 -7.07 -20.79
CA ILE A 209 -4.03 -7.65 -21.21
C ILE A 209 -4.21 -8.47 -22.48
N ALA A 210 -5.33 -9.20 -22.63
CA ALA A 210 -5.57 -10.01 -23.81
C ALA A 210 -5.68 -9.14 -25.07
N ALA A 211 -6.48 -8.09 -25.04
CA ALA A 211 -6.61 -7.15 -26.16
C ALA A 211 -5.27 -6.47 -26.50
N PHE A 212 -4.46 -6.15 -25.49
CA PHE A 212 -3.13 -5.59 -25.70
C PHE A 212 -2.20 -6.55 -26.44
N GLU A 213 -2.17 -7.83 -26.05
CA GLU A 213 -1.34 -8.87 -26.67
C GLU A 213 -1.86 -9.26 -28.07
N GLU A 214 -3.16 -9.33 -28.28
CA GLU A 214 -3.78 -9.58 -29.59
C GLU A 214 -3.42 -8.49 -30.61
N SER A 215 -3.12 -7.26 -30.16
CA SER A 215 -2.62 -6.20 -31.03
C SER A 215 -1.16 -6.39 -31.48
N GLY A 216 -0.49 -7.47 -31.03
CA GLY A 216 0.91 -7.76 -31.32
C GLY A 216 1.91 -7.13 -30.38
N LYS A 217 1.46 -6.53 -29.26
CA LYS A 217 2.31 -5.97 -28.20
C LYS A 217 2.64 -7.07 -27.17
N PHE A 218 3.68 -6.83 -26.38
CA PHE A 218 4.15 -7.77 -25.37
C PHE A 218 3.94 -7.23 -23.97
N TYR A 219 3.21 -7.99 -23.14
CA TYR A 219 3.04 -7.72 -21.72
C TYR A 219 4.10 -8.45 -20.87
N ALA A 220 4.48 -7.87 -19.71
CA ALA A 220 5.47 -8.42 -18.77
C ALA A 220 6.84 -8.70 -19.42
N ARG A 221 7.42 -7.67 -20.05
CA ARG A 221 8.71 -7.76 -20.74
C ARG A 221 9.90 -7.75 -19.81
N LEU A 222 9.78 -7.12 -18.64
CA LEU A 222 10.86 -7.00 -17.67
C LEU A 222 11.02 -8.29 -16.87
N GLU A 223 9.90 -8.90 -16.45
CA GLU A 223 9.90 -10.14 -15.70
C GLU A 223 8.82 -11.13 -16.19
N PRO A 224 9.00 -11.72 -17.38
CA PRO A 224 7.98 -12.61 -17.97
C PRO A 224 7.72 -13.87 -17.13
N TRP A 225 8.67 -14.30 -16.30
CA TRP A 225 8.50 -15.42 -15.38
C TRP A 225 7.63 -15.10 -14.16
N SER A 226 7.49 -13.83 -13.79
CA SER A 226 6.65 -13.37 -12.67
C SER A 226 5.18 -13.15 -13.06
N ARG A 227 4.85 -13.24 -14.35
CA ARG A 227 3.51 -12.97 -14.89
C ARG A 227 2.39 -13.81 -14.25
N SER A 228 2.68 -15.04 -13.86
CA SER A 228 1.72 -15.98 -13.25
C SER A 228 1.76 -15.97 -11.72
N ASP A 229 2.55 -15.11 -11.09
CA ASP A 229 2.62 -15.02 -9.64
C ASP A 229 1.41 -14.27 -9.09
N GLY A 230 0.42 -15.03 -8.60
CA GLY A 230 -0.82 -14.49 -8.06
C GLY A 230 -0.62 -13.59 -6.84
N LYS A 231 0.50 -13.70 -6.10
CA LYS A 231 0.79 -12.82 -4.96
C LYS A 231 1.22 -11.44 -5.45
N LEU A 232 2.13 -11.38 -6.42
CA LEU A 232 2.60 -10.13 -7.01
C LEU A 232 1.46 -9.39 -7.72
N VAL A 233 0.62 -10.12 -8.48
CA VAL A 233 -0.58 -9.54 -9.12
C VAL A 233 -1.55 -8.97 -8.08
N ALA A 234 -1.79 -9.69 -6.98
CA ALA A 234 -2.67 -9.22 -5.91
C ALA A 234 -2.12 -8.00 -5.15
N GLU A 235 -0.79 -7.91 -4.97
CA GLU A 235 -0.15 -6.74 -4.38
C GLU A 235 -0.35 -5.49 -5.23
N GLY A 236 -0.31 -5.62 -6.56
CA GLY A 236 -0.58 -4.53 -7.50
C GLY A 236 -2.02 -4.00 -7.44
N GLU A 237 -2.98 -4.82 -6.99
CA GLU A 237 -4.39 -4.40 -6.87
C GLU A 237 -4.68 -3.51 -5.66
N GLY A 238 -3.86 -3.59 -4.59
CA GLY A 238 -4.00 -2.80 -3.37
C GLY A 238 -4.98 -3.35 -2.34
N ALA A 239 -5.00 -2.72 -1.16
CA ALA A 239 -5.69 -3.23 0.03
C ALA A 239 -7.20 -2.92 0.09
N LEU A 240 -7.69 -1.91 -0.64
CA LEU A 240 -9.07 -1.43 -0.62
C LEU A 240 -9.88 -1.89 -1.85
N THR A 241 -9.27 -2.68 -2.73
CA THR A 241 -9.91 -3.17 -3.95
C THR A 241 -11.10 -4.07 -3.63
N SER A 242 -12.23 -3.82 -4.30
CA SER A 242 -13.38 -4.73 -4.25
C SER A 242 -13.01 -6.02 -4.97
N LYS A 243 -13.43 -7.15 -4.41
CA LYS A 243 -13.43 -8.41 -5.17
C LYS A 243 -14.54 -8.32 -6.21
N THR A 244 -14.26 -7.68 -7.34
CA THR A 244 -15.23 -7.67 -8.44
C THR A 244 -15.14 -8.99 -9.20
N THR A 245 -16.31 -9.53 -9.52
CA THR A 245 -16.45 -10.71 -10.38
C THR A 245 -16.43 -10.34 -11.87
N GLU A 246 -16.34 -9.05 -12.20
CA GLU A 246 -16.45 -8.53 -13.57
C GLU A 246 -15.10 -8.39 -14.29
N LYS A 247 -13.98 -8.70 -13.63
CA LYS A 247 -12.68 -8.80 -14.33
C LYS A 247 -12.74 -9.90 -15.39
N ARG A 248 -12.35 -9.58 -16.63
CA ARG A 248 -12.30 -10.54 -17.73
C ARG A 248 -11.22 -11.59 -17.53
N SER A 249 -10.08 -11.18 -16.97
CA SER A 249 -8.99 -12.07 -16.59
C SER A 249 -8.50 -11.72 -15.16
N PRO A 250 -8.10 -12.71 -14.35
CA PRO A 250 -7.49 -12.46 -13.05
C PRO A 250 -6.23 -11.58 -13.13
N SER A 251 -5.52 -11.61 -14.25
CA SER A 251 -4.30 -10.84 -14.48
C SER A 251 -4.54 -9.40 -14.90
N ASP A 252 -5.76 -9.03 -15.34
CA ASP A 252 -6.09 -7.65 -15.67
C ASP A 252 -5.96 -6.79 -14.41
N PHE A 253 -5.48 -5.58 -14.55
CA PHE A 253 -5.20 -4.71 -13.41
C PHE A 253 -5.95 -3.38 -13.49
N ALA A 254 -6.25 -2.82 -12.31
CA ALA A 254 -7.05 -1.62 -12.20
C ALA A 254 -6.30 -0.39 -12.71
N LEU A 255 -6.94 0.37 -13.60
CA LEU A 255 -6.53 1.70 -14.05
C LEU A 255 -7.23 2.79 -13.23
N TRP A 256 -8.53 2.61 -13.00
CA TRP A 256 -9.38 3.51 -12.25
C TRP A 256 -10.28 2.71 -11.32
N LYS A 257 -10.36 3.09 -10.07
CA LYS A 257 -11.15 2.41 -9.05
C LYS A 257 -12.31 3.31 -8.63
N ALA A 258 -13.53 2.83 -8.69
CA ALA A 258 -14.68 3.53 -8.13
C ALA A 258 -14.45 3.77 -6.63
N SER A 259 -14.51 5.04 -6.19
CA SER A 259 -14.28 5.38 -4.78
C SER A 259 -15.48 5.03 -3.92
N LYS A 260 -15.20 4.49 -2.74
CA LYS A 260 -16.19 4.16 -1.72
C LYS A 260 -16.32 5.31 -0.72
N PRO A 261 -17.40 5.34 0.08
CA PRO A 261 -17.53 6.30 1.17
C PRO A 261 -16.27 6.30 2.07
N GLY A 262 -15.75 7.50 2.38
CA GLY A 262 -14.54 7.67 3.16
C GLY A 262 -13.23 7.52 2.39
N GLU A 263 -13.27 7.40 1.07
CA GLU A 263 -12.11 7.41 0.19
C GLU A 263 -12.03 8.72 -0.60
N PRO A 264 -10.82 9.25 -0.88
CA PRO A 264 -10.68 10.40 -1.77
C PRO A 264 -11.18 10.06 -3.17
N SER A 265 -11.71 11.06 -3.89
CA SER A 265 -12.27 10.83 -5.20
C SER A 265 -12.05 11.99 -6.15
N TRP A 266 -11.88 11.67 -7.42
CA TRP A 266 -11.86 12.62 -8.53
C TRP A 266 -13.01 12.28 -9.49
N SER A 267 -13.52 13.30 -10.15
CA SER A 267 -14.56 13.11 -11.17
C SER A 267 -13.97 12.51 -12.45
N SER A 268 -14.67 11.52 -13.00
CA SER A 268 -14.39 10.94 -14.31
C SER A 268 -15.69 10.71 -15.07
N GLN A 269 -15.62 10.31 -16.33
CA GLN A 269 -16.81 9.93 -17.09
C GLN A 269 -17.51 8.66 -16.57
N TRP A 270 -16.82 7.87 -15.74
CA TRP A 270 -17.35 6.66 -15.10
C TRP A 270 -17.90 6.90 -13.69
N GLY A 271 -17.86 8.17 -13.23
CA GLY A 271 -18.24 8.56 -11.88
C GLY A 271 -17.08 8.99 -11.01
N LYS A 272 -17.33 9.12 -9.70
CA LYS A 272 -16.30 9.42 -8.71
C LYS A 272 -15.39 8.21 -8.48
N GLY A 273 -14.09 8.40 -8.61
CA GLY A 273 -13.12 7.34 -8.44
C GLY A 273 -11.70 7.87 -8.17
N ARG A 274 -10.77 6.97 -8.10
CA ARG A 274 -9.35 7.23 -7.85
C ARG A 274 -8.46 6.37 -8.73
N PRO A 275 -7.21 6.78 -8.98
CA PRO A 275 -6.27 5.99 -9.76
C PRO A 275 -5.98 4.61 -9.17
N GLY A 276 -5.66 3.65 -10.03
CA GLY A 276 -4.90 2.47 -9.66
C GLY A 276 -3.44 2.83 -9.42
N TRP A 277 -2.69 1.99 -8.73
CA TRP A 277 -1.30 2.29 -8.32
C TRP A 277 -0.34 2.54 -9.50
N HIS A 278 -0.53 1.88 -10.64
CA HIS A 278 0.43 1.92 -11.75
C HIS A 278 0.18 3.08 -12.73
N ILE A 279 -1.09 3.45 -12.92
CA ILE A 279 -1.49 4.45 -13.92
C ILE A 279 -1.02 5.87 -13.56
N GLU A 280 -0.84 6.13 -12.28
CA GLU A 280 -0.37 7.42 -11.76
C GLU A 280 0.97 7.79 -12.38
N CYS A 281 1.93 6.86 -12.29
CA CYS A 281 3.28 7.04 -12.80
C CYS A 281 3.30 7.18 -14.32
N SER A 282 2.53 6.35 -15.04
CA SER A 282 2.40 6.41 -16.49
C SER A 282 1.87 7.76 -16.98
N ALA A 283 0.82 8.27 -16.35
CA ALA A 283 0.20 9.53 -16.72
C ALA A 283 1.11 10.72 -16.43
N MET A 284 1.70 10.79 -15.22
CA MET A 284 2.60 11.88 -14.83
C MET A 284 3.88 11.91 -15.67
N ALA A 285 4.49 10.73 -15.91
CA ALA A 285 5.69 10.64 -16.72
C ALA A 285 5.41 10.96 -18.20
N SER A 286 4.30 10.48 -18.74
CA SER A 286 3.91 10.82 -20.13
C SER A 286 3.61 12.30 -20.32
N ASP A 287 2.98 12.95 -19.32
CA ASP A 287 2.71 14.40 -19.38
C ASP A 287 4.00 15.24 -19.39
N ARG A 288 4.99 14.86 -18.57
CA ARG A 288 6.23 15.62 -18.41
C ARG A 288 7.31 15.28 -19.44
N LEU A 289 7.41 14.01 -19.81
CA LEU A 289 8.52 13.49 -20.62
C LEU A 289 8.07 13.00 -22.01
N GLY A 290 6.77 12.92 -22.25
CA GLY A 290 6.22 12.56 -23.56
C GLY A 290 6.25 11.06 -23.85
N LYS A 291 6.28 10.73 -25.13
CA LYS A 291 6.09 9.36 -25.66
C LYS A 291 7.35 8.51 -25.71
N SER A 292 8.49 9.01 -25.30
CA SER A 292 9.75 8.28 -25.27
C SER A 292 10.65 8.80 -24.16
N ILE A 293 11.08 7.89 -23.29
CA ILE A 293 11.90 8.19 -22.13
C ILE A 293 13.20 7.38 -22.23
N ASP A 294 14.34 8.00 -21.98
CA ASP A 294 15.63 7.34 -22.10
C ASP A 294 15.84 6.34 -20.97
N ILE A 295 15.71 6.77 -19.71
CA ILE A 295 16.00 5.96 -18.53
C ILE A 295 14.86 6.06 -17.53
N HIS A 296 14.37 4.92 -17.08
CA HIS A 296 13.47 4.79 -15.93
C HIS A 296 14.15 4.00 -14.83
N SER A 297 14.16 4.51 -13.62
CA SER A 297 14.81 3.86 -12.48
C SER A 297 13.83 3.58 -11.33
N GLY A 298 14.15 2.55 -10.54
CA GLY A 298 13.38 2.18 -9.35
C GLY A 298 13.98 0.99 -8.63
N GLY A 299 13.29 0.49 -7.61
CA GLY A 299 13.64 -0.76 -6.94
C GLY A 299 13.43 -1.96 -7.86
N ILE A 300 14.21 -3.03 -7.64
CA ILE A 300 14.05 -4.28 -8.41
C ILE A 300 12.66 -4.92 -8.18
N ASP A 301 12.08 -4.70 -7.02
CA ASP A 301 10.72 -5.11 -6.64
C ASP A 301 9.63 -4.42 -7.47
N LEU A 302 9.93 -3.29 -8.08
CA LEU A 302 9.02 -2.58 -8.98
C LEU A 302 9.06 -3.10 -10.43
N ALA A 303 10.03 -3.94 -10.80
CA ALA A 303 10.14 -4.42 -12.18
C ALA A 303 8.83 -5.10 -12.64
N PHE A 304 8.27 -5.96 -11.78
CA PHE A 304 6.95 -6.54 -11.97
C PHE A 304 6.19 -6.55 -10.64
N PRO A 305 4.89 -6.13 -10.62
CA PRO A 305 4.08 -5.77 -11.80
C PRO A 305 4.17 -4.30 -12.20
N HIS A 306 4.80 -3.41 -11.39
CA HIS A 306 4.64 -1.96 -11.50
C HIS A 306 5.18 -1.40 -12.83
N HIS A 307 6.47 -1.56 -13.12
CA HIS A 307 7.08 -1.03 -14.33
C HIS A 307 6.62 -1.75 -15.61
N ASP A 308 6.31 -3.03 -15.54
CA ASP A 308 5.70 -3.74 -16.67
C ASP A 308 4.29 -3.22 -16.97
N ASN A 309 3.51 -2.87 -15.94
CA ASN A 309 2.20 -2.25 -16.11
C ASN A 309 2.32 -0.81 -16.65
N GLU A 310 3.30 -0.03 -16.19
CA GLU A 310 3.56 1.31 -16.76
C GLU A 310 3.89 1.24 -18.24
N LEU A 311 4.71 0.29 -18.67
CA LEU A 311 5.02 0.06 -20.09
C LEU A 311 3.75 -0.22 -20.88
N ALA A 312 2.93 -1.18 -20.41
CA ALA A 312 1.70 -1.55 -21.10
C ALA A 312 0.72 -0.39 -21.19
N GLN A 313 0.53 0.35 -20.10
CA GLN A 313 -0.36 1.52 -20.03
C GLN A 313 0.06 2.62 -20.99
N SER A 314 1.34 3.00 -20.96
CA SER A 314 1.84 4.08 -21.79
C SER A 314 1.88 3.72 -23.27
N GLU A 315 2.23 2.48 -23.61
CA GLU A 315 2.17 2.00 -24.99
C GLU A 315 0.73 1.85 -25.51
N ALA A 316 -0.22 1.56 -24.63
CA ALA A 316 -1.65 1.57 -24.95
C ALA A 316 -2.19 2.99 -25.14
N TYR A 317 -1.77 3.94 -24.30
CA TYR A 317 -2.14 5.36 -24.41
C TYR A 317 -1.61 6.00 -25.69
N TRP A 318 -0.31 5.87 -25.94
CA TRP A 318 0.32 6.45 -27.12
C TRP A 318 -0.02 5.71 -28.41
N ASN A 319 -0.66 4.54 -28.29
CA ASN A 319 -0.99 3.64 -29.39
C ASN A 319 0.20 3.40 -30.33
N THR A 320 1.34 3.15 -29.74
CA THR A 320 2.62 2.95 -30.43
C THR A 320 2.56 1.72 -31.33
N HIS A 321 3.33 1.71 -32.39
CA HIS A 321 3.52 0.51 -33.22
C HIS A 321 4.23 -0.58 -32.39
N THR A 322 4.10 -1.84 -32.81
CA THR A 322 4.65 -3.01 -32.10
C THR A 322 6.17 -2.96 -31.85
N HIS A 323 6.89 -2.11 -32.56
CA HIS A 323 8.35 -1.94 -32.43
C HIS A 323 8.76 -0.70 -31.64
N ASP A 324 7.84 0.19 -31.34
CA ASP A 324 8.11 1.37 -30.53
C ASP A 324 8.09 0.99 -29.04
N GLN A 325 8.96 1.60 -28.26
CA GLN A 325 9.10 1.36 -26.84
C GLN A 325 9.04 2.69 -26.10
N TRP A 326 8.20 2.75 -25.05
CA TRP A 326 8.06 3.96 -24.26
C TRP A 326 9.31 4.27 -23.45
N ILE A 327 9.91 3.25 -22.79
CA ILE A 327 11.15 3.35 -22.03
C ILE A 327 12.28 2.63 -22.75
N ASN A 328 13.42 3.29 -22.97
CA ASN A 328 14.58 2.68 -23.62
C ASN A 328 15.38 1.78 -22.66
N TYR A 329 15.64 2.25 -21.43
CA TYR A 329 16.43 1.54 -20.43
C TYR A 329 15.78 1.58 -19.07
N PHE A 330 15.81 0.45 -18.36
CA PHE A 330 15.44 0.38 -16.94
C PHE A 330 16.68 0.17 -16.09
N LEU A 331 16.80 0.97 -15.02
CA LEU A 331 17.84 0.85 -14.01
C LEU A 331 17.20 0.42 -12.68
N HIS A 332 17.28 -0.86 -12.36
CA HIS A 332 16.72 -1.40 -11.13
C HIS A 332 17.80 -1.58 -10.06
N MET A 333 17.57 -1.01 -8.88
CA MET A 333 18.43 -1.12 -7.71
C MET A 333 17.93 -2.23 -6.79
N GLY A 334 18.85 -2.96 -6.17
CA GLY A 334 18.50 -3.98 -5.17
C GLY A 334 18.04 -3.37 -3.84
N HIS A 335 17.50 -4.21 -2.97
CA HIS A 335 17.08 -3.80 -1.63
C HIS A 335 18.26 -3.51 -0.72
N LEU A 336 18.15 -2.44 0.07
CA LEU A 336 19.05 -2.16 1.19
C LEU A 336 18.51 -2.86 2.44
N SER A 337 19.18 -3.95 2.84
CA SER A 337 18.82 -4.67 4.06
C SER A 337 19.49 -4.07 5.28
N VAL A 338 18.72 -3.70 6.29
CA VAL A 338 19.22 -3.22 7.58
C VAL A 338 19.00 -4.28 8.65
N SER A 339 20.09 -4.88 9.16
CA SER A 339 20.02 -5.78 10.31
C SER A 339 20.23 -5.00 11.61
N ARG A 340 19.46 -5.30 12.67
CA ARG A 340 19.62 -4.71 14.01
C ARG A 340 20.78 -5.29 14.82
N SER A 341 21.69 -6.07 14.24
CA SER A 341 22.90 -6.49 14.91
C SER A 341 23.88 -5.31 15.00
N HIS A 342 24.67 -5.23 16.08
CA HIS A 342 25.60 -4.14 16.41
C HIS A 342 26.69 -3.83 15.36
N SER A 343 26.64 -4.45 14.20
CA SER A 343 27.42 -4.11 13.02
C SER A 343 26.48 -3.84 11.85
N CYS A 344 26.35 -2.60 11.48
CA CYS A 344 25.60 -2.21 10.27
C CYS A 344 26.39 -2.75 9.04
N ARG A 345 25.96 -3.86 8.47
CA ARG A 345 26.36 -4.30 7.14
C ARG A 345 25.30 -3.87 6.15
N CYS A 346 25.55 -2.75 5.49
CA CYS A 346 24.80 -2.40 4.28
C CYS A 346 25.25 -3.33 3.14
N GLN A 347 24.36 -4.17 2.67
CA GLN A 347 24.58 -4.95 1.44
C GLN A 347 23.64 -4.41 0.38
N VAL A 348 24.19 -3.72 -0.59
CA VAL A 348 23.48 -3.43 -1.86
C VAL A 348 23.54 -4.70 -2.70
N THR A 349 22.42 -5.39 -2.84
CA THR A 349 22.35 -6.59 -3.67
C THR A 349 21.87 -6.21 -5.07
N ASN A 350 22.81 -6.20 -6.01
CA ASN A 350 22.62 -6.14 -7.46
C ASN A 350 21.97 -4.87 -8.05
N ILE A 351 22.74 -4.20 -8.90
CA ILE A 351 22.23 -3.23 -9.87
C ILE A 351 21.95 -4.01 -11.16
N THR A 352 20.72 -4.01 -11.62
CA THR A 352 20.33 -4.65 -12.89
C THR A 352 20.00 -3.58 -13.92
N ILE A 353 20.78 -3.51 -14.99
CA ILE A 353 20.46 -2.66 -16.15
C ILE A 353 19.88 -3.57 -17.22
N ARG A 354 18.65 -3.28 -17.64
CA ARG A 354 17.99 -3.98 -18.74
C ARG A 354 17.82 -3.02 -19.91
N SER A 355 18.34 -3.39 -21.04
CA SER A 355 18.11 -2.71 -22.30
C SER A 355 17.11 -3.50 -23.15
N LYS A 356 16.61 -2.88 -24.19
CA LYS A 356 15.81 -3.54 -25.23
C LYS A 356 16.46 -4.86 -25.61
N ALA A 357 15.82 -5.97 -25.34
CA ALA A 357 16.31 -7.26 -25.80
C ALA A 357 16.40 -7.23 -27.34
N GLN A 358 17.60 -7.24 -27.85
CA GLN A 358 17.80 -7.58 -29.27
C GLN A 358 17.32 -9.03 -29.43
N LYS A 359 16.34 -9.22 -30.31
CA LYS A 359 15.71 -10.41 -30.86
C LYS A 359 16.03 -11.76 -30.25
#